data_1b5d8d9e3ae050397fd52fbfb71707ad
#
_entry.id   1b5d8d9e3ae050397fd52fbfb71707ad
#
_cell.length_a   1.000
_cell.length_b   1.000
_cell.length_c   1.000
_cell.angle_alpha   90.00
_cell.angle_beta   90.00
_cell.angle_gamma   90.00
#
_symmetry.space_group_name_H-M   'P 1'
#
loop_
_entity.id
_entity.type
_entity.pdbx_description
1 polymer ?
#
loop_
_entity_poly.entity_id
_entity_poly.type
_entity_poly.pdbx_seq_one_letter_code
_entity_poly.pdbx_strand_id
1 'polypeptide(L)'
;PTRRSSDLREELFVTSKLWNTDQGYESTLKAFDKTIKDLGLDYLDLYLIHWPVVKEHKEDWKEAICETWKAFEKLYSDGKIRAIGVSNFKPHHLKVIFENCNIKPMVNQIELHPSHNQDETVKFCRNNNILVEAWGPLSTGRIFKVKEMQDIANKYNKSIAQITLRWHIQNEILPLPKSVTPSRIKENSMIFDFELLKEDMELIQNLKGCEGSGVNPDNINF
;
A
#
# COMPACT_ATOMS: atom_id res chain seq x y z
N PRO A 1 -2.74 16.60 -0.79
CA PRO A 1 -1.79 17.19 0.12
C PRO A 1 -1.24 18.44 -0.51
N THR A 2 -1.49 19.57 0.13
CA THR A 2 -0.96 20.84 -0.31
C THR A 2 0.54 20.84 -0.06
N ARG A 3 1.32 20.72 -1.13
CA ARG A 3 2.76 20.98 -1.12
C ARG A 3 2.98 22.37 -0.56
N ARG A 4 3.72 22.51 0.54
CA ARG A 4 4.20 23.81 0.98
C ARG A 4 5.18 24.32 -0.05
N SER A 5 5.12 25.59 -0.41
CA SER A 5 6.04 26.23 -1.38
C SER A 5 7.51 26.21 -0.93
N SER A 6 7.77 25.78 0.32
CA SER A 6 9.10 25.66 0.93
C SER A 6 9.65 24.22 0.95
N ASP A 7 8.84 23.21 0.57
CA ASP A 7 9.31 21.82 0.61
C ASP A 7 10.16 21.55 -0.63
N LEU A 8 11.38 21.09 -0.42
CA LEU A 8 12.23 20.65 -1.52
C LEU A 8 11.70 19.34 -2.09
N ARG A 9 11.76 19.16 -3.42
CA ARG A 9 11.26 17.93 -4.08
C ARG A 9 11.91 16.66 -3.53
N GLU A 10 13.17 16.72 -3.22
CA GLU A 10 13.97 15.63 -2.69
C GLU A 10 13.63 15.24 -1.24
N GLU A 11 12.94 16.09 -0.50
CA GLU A 11 12.45 15.81 0.86
C GLU A 11 11.09 15.12 0.86
N LEU A 12 10.43 15.04 -0.31
CA LEU A 12 9.13 14.44 -0.48
C LEU A 12 9.23 13.05 -1.12
N PHE A 13 8.57 12.07 -0.52
CA PHE A 13 8.36 10.77 -1.14
C PHE A 13 6.97 10.74 -1.80
N VAL A 14 6.94 10.85 -3.13
CA VAL A 14 5.70 10.96 -3.91
C VAL A 14 5.37 9.63 -4.55
N THR A 15 4.21 9.08 -4.18
CA THR A 15 3.66 7.85 -4.75
C THR A 15 2.45 8.14 -5.62
N SER A 16 2.38 7.50 -6.78
CA SER A 16 1.18 7.45 -7.61
C SER A 16 0.89 6.02 -8.06
N LYS A 17 -0.27 5.82 -8.68
CA LYS A 17 -0.70 4.50 -9.17
C LYS A 17 -1.18 4.61 -10.60
N LEU A 18 -0.85 3.59 -11.40
CA LEU A 18 -1.44 3.37 -12.71
C LEU A 18 -2.90 2.95 -12.54
N TRP A 19 -3.81 3.66 -13.17
CA TRP A 19 -5.22 3.31 -13.11
C TRP A 19 -5.53 2.05 -13.93
N ASN A 20 -6.62 1.40 -13.61
CA ASN A 20 -7.01 0.09 -14.14
C ASN A 20 -7.12 0.06 -15.68
N THR A 21 -7.70 1.11 -16.27
CA THR A 21 -7.90 1.21 -17.73
C THR A 21 -6.63 1.47 -18.53
N ASP A 22 -5.52 1.73 -17.84
CA ASP A 22 -4.25 2.14 -18.46
C ASP A 22 -3.21 1.00 -18.45
N GLN A 23 -3.62 -0.24 -18.16
CA GLN A 23 -2.74 -1.40 -18.26
C GLN A 23 -2.29 -1.67 -19.72
N GLY A 24 -1.11 -2.28 -19.88
CA GLY A 24 -0.43 -2.48 -21.16
C GLY A 24 0.76 -1.55 -21.33
N TYR A 25 1.69 -1.88 -22.23
CA TYR A 25 2.97 -1.16 -22.36
C TYR A 25 2.79 0.32 -22.76
N GLU A 26 2.19 0.56 -23.93
CA GLU A 26 2.05 1.93 -24.47
C GLU A 26 1.08 2.80 -23.67
N SER A 27 -0.01 2.22 -23.18
CA SER A 27 -1.00 2.90 -22.33
C SER A 27 -0.37 3.35 -21.01
N THR A 28 0.44 2.48 -20.39
CA THR A 28 1.18 2.79 -19.16
C THR A 28 2.14 3.96 -19.34
N LEU A 29 2.92 3.99 -20.43
CA LEU A 29 3.83 5.11 -20.70
C LEU A 29 3.08 6.43 -20.85
N LYS A 30 1.97 6.44 -21.60
CA LYS A 30 1.12 7.64 -21.78
C LYS A 30 0.49 8.09 -20.46
N ALA A 31 -0.01 7.16 -19.65
CA ALA A 31 -0.59 7.46 -18.33
C ALA A 31 0.45 8.01 -17.35
N PHE A 32 1.68 7.52 -17.41
CA PHE A 32 2.79 8.05 -16.61
C PHE A 32 3.12 9.50 -17.02
N ASP A 33 3.28 9.76 -18.31
CA ASP A 33 3.55 11.13 -18.82
C ASP A 33 2.47 12.12 -18.38
N LYS A 34 1.20 11.68 -18.44
CA LYS A 34 0.08 12.47 -17.94
C LYS A 34 0.20 12.73 -16.44
N THR A 35 0.50 11.68 -15.66
CA THR A 35 0.66 11.76 -14.20
C THR A 35 1.74 12.77 -13.81
N ILE A 36 2.91 12.70 -14.45
CA ILE A 36 4.04 13.61 -14.20
C ILE A 36 3.65 15.06 -14.53
N LYS A 37 3.00 15.26 -15.68
CA LYS A 37 2.51 16.58 -16.10
C LYS A 37 1.48 17.16 -15.12
N ASP A 38 0.50 16.36 -14.71
CA ASP A 38 -0.57 16.81 -13.81
C ASP A 38 -0.03 17.14 -12.40
N LEU A 39 1.01 16.44 -11.95
CA LEU A 39 1.66 16.69 -10.67
C LEU A 39 2.70 17.83 -10.75
N GLY A 40 3.14 18.24 -11.94
CA GLY A 40 4.20 19.21 -12.14
C GLY A 40 5.54 18.72 -11.60
N LEU A 41 5.87 17.44 -11.85
CA LEU A 41 7.09 16.77 -11.36
C LEU A 41 7.91 16.25 -12.53
N ASP A 42 9.20 15.97 -12.28
CA ASP A 42 10.10 15.34 -13.24
C ASP A 42 10.24 13.83 -13.03
N TYR A 43 9.97 13.35 -11.82
CA TYR A 43 10.05 11.94 -11.43
C TYR A 43 9.08 11.59 -10.30
N LEU A 44 8.79 10.30 -10.12
CA LEU A 44 8.12 9.74 -8.95
C LEU A 44 9.09 8.96 -8.08
N ASP A 45 8.85 8.93 -6.76
CA ASP A 45 9.59 8.06 -5.85
C ASP A 45 9.07 6.64 -5.92
N LEU A 46 7.76 6.45 -6.07
CA LEU A 46 7.13 5.14 -6.21
C LEU A 46 5.96 5.20 -7.20
N TYR A 47 5.91 4.21 -8.10
CA TYR A 47 4.75 4.01 -8.98
C TYR A 47 4.24 2.58 -8.85
N LEU A 48 2.92 2.39 -8.70
CA LEU A 48 2.30 1.11 -8.43
C LEU A 48 1.28 0.75 -9.51
N ILE A 49 1.22 -0.53 -9.92
CA ILE A 49 0.02 -1.06 -10.58
C ILE A 49 -1.09 -1.12 -9.53
N HIS A 50 -2.27 -0.53 -9.82
CA HIS A 50 -3.31 -0.35 -8.80
C HIS A 50 -4.02 -1.66 -8.44
N TRP A 51 -4.36 -2.49 -9.41
CA TRP A 51 -5.01 -3.79 -9.25
C TRP A 51 -4.47 -4.81 -10.25
N PRO A 52 -4.39 -6.11 -9.87
CA PRO A 52 -3.84 -7.12 -10.76
C PRO A 52 -4.78 -7.53 -11.89
N VAL A 53 -6.05 -7.81 -11.58
CA VAL A 53 -7.05 -8.30 -12.55
C VAL A 53 -8.12 -7.24 -12.71
N VAL A 54 -8.11 -6.56 -13.83
CA VAL A 54 -9.05 -5.48 -14.16
C VAL A 54 -10.13 -5.98 -15.11
N LYS A 55 -11.24 -5.24 -15.18
CA LYS A 55 -12.41 -5.63 -15.97
C LYS A 55 -12.07 -5.85 -17.45
N GLU A 56 -11.23 -5.00 -18.00
CA GLU A 56 -10.81 -4.99 -19.41
C GLU A 56 -9.91 -6.17 -19.75
N HIS A 57 -9.21 -6.75 -18.76
CA HIS A 57 -8.21 -7.80 -18.93
C HIS A 57 -8.48 -9.05 -18.09
N LYS A 58 -9.77 -9.45 -17.93
CA LYS A 58 -10.10 -10.64 -17.11
C LYS A 58 -9.52 -11.92 -17.66
N GLU A 59 -9.53 -12.09 -18.98
CA GLU A 59 -9.10 -13.33 -19.65
C GLU A 59 -7.59 -13.35 -19.91
N ASP A 60 -6.98 -12.19 -20.13
CA ASP A 60 -5.57 -12.01 -20.50
C ASP A 60 -4.75 -11.26 -19.41
N TRP A 61 -5.22 -11.24 -18.18
CA TRP A 61 -4.63 -10.46 -17.09
C TRP A 61 -3.13 -10.71 -16.85
N LYS A 62 -2.64 -11.93 -17.12
CA LYS A 62 -1.22 -12.26 -16.99
C LYS A 62 -0.38 -11.52 -18.00
N GLU A 63 -0.83 -11.48 -19.25
CA GLU A 63 -0.17 -10.76 -20.34
C GLU A 63 -0.23 -9.26 -20.07
N ALA A 64 -1.41 -8.73 -19.70
CA ALA A 64 -1.59 -7.33 -19.36
C ALA A 64 -0.66 -6.87 -18.22
N ILE A 65 -0.53 -7.66 -17.14
CA ILE A 65 0.43 -7.40 -16.07
C ILE A 65 1.86 -7.37 -16.60
N CYS A 66 2.27 -8.36 -17.42
CA CYS A 66 3.64 -8.43 -17.94
C CYS A 66 3.97 -7.23 -18.84
N GLU A 67 3.06 -6.83 -19.74
CA GLU A 67 3.26 -5.67 -20.61
C GLU A 67 3.31 -4.36 -19.79
N THR A 68 2.42 -4.21 -18.81
CA THR A 68 2.44 -3.07 -17.87
C THR A 68 3.77 -3.03 -17.10
N TRP A 69 4.22 -4.20 -16.61
CA TRP A 69 5.45 -4.26 -15.83
C TRP A 69 6.70 -3.94 -16.64
N LYS A 70 6.76 -4.36 -17.92
CA LYS A 70 7.84 -3.95 -18.85
C LYS A 70 7.92 -2.43 -19.01
N ALA A 71 6.78 -1.74 -19.07
CA ALA A 71 6.76 -0.28 -19.09
C ALA A 71 7.29 0.32 -17.78
N PHE A 72 6.97 -0.28 -16.63
CA PHE A 72 7.50 0.11 -15.32
C PHE A 72 9.03 -0.08 -15.26
N GLU A 73 9.54 -1.22 -15.73
CA GLU A 73 10.99 -1.49 -15.84
C GLU A 73 11.70 -0.46 -16.72
N LYS A 74 11.09 -0.08 -17.85
CA LYS A 74 11.60 0.98 -18.74
C LYS A 74 11.67 2.33 -18.01
N LEU A 75 10.58 2.75 -17.40
CA LEU A 75 10.51 4.03 -16.66
C LEU A 75 11.50 4.07 -15.47
N TYR A 76 11.68 2.93 -14.80
CA TYR A 76 12.68 2.77 -13.74
C TYR A 76 14.11 2.89 -14.28
N SER A 77 14.43 2.20 -15.39
CA SER A 77 15.75 2.27 -16.02
C SER A 77 16.09 3.65 -16.59
N ASP A 78 15.06 4.39 -17.04
CA ASP A 78 15.21 5.77 -17.52
C ASP A 78 15.32 6.80 -16.36
N GLY A 79 15.27 6.35 -15.11
CA GLY A 79 15.35 7.22 -13.93
C GLY A 79 14.10 8.10 -13.70
N LYS A 80 12.99 7.78 -14.36
CA LYS A 80 11.71 8.47 -14.20
C LYS A 80 10.95 8.06 -12.94
N ILE A 81 11.22 6.86 -12.44
CA ILE A 81 10.67 6.30 -11.21
C ILE A 81 11.84 5.75 -10.38
N ARG A 82 11.87 6.04 -9.08
CA ARG A 82 12.92 5.58 -8.16
C ARG A 82 12.65 4.19 -7.58
N ALA A 83 11.38 3.80 -7.46
CA ALA A 83 10.93 2.47 -7.03
C ALA A 83 9.65 2.08 -7.74
N ILE A 84 9.55 0.81 -8.13
CA ILE A 84 8.39 0.23 -8.80
C ILE A 84 7.75 -0.86 -7.94
N GLY A 85 6.42 -0.89 -7.94
CA GLY A 85 5.68 -1.83 -7.13
C GLY A 85 4.26 -2.09 -7.64
N VAL A 86 3.53 -2.78 -6.82
CA VAL A 86 2.16 -3.22 -7.14
C VAL A 86 1.23 -2.92 -5.97
N SER A 87 -0.08 -2.96 -6.21
CA SER A 87 -1.08 -2.83 -5.16
C SER A 87 -2.14 -3.91 -5.32
N ASN A 88 -2.57 -4.49 -4.20
CA ASN A 88 -3.58 -5.54 -4.12
C ASN A 88 -3.19 -6.89 -4.77
N PHE A 89 -1.90 -7.14 -4.97
CA PHE A 89 -1.41 -8.39 -5.54
C PHE A 89 -1.34 -9.50 -4.48
N LYS A 90 -1.94 -10.64 -4.79
CA LYS A 90 -1.79 -11.89 -4.05
C LYS A 90 -0.55 -12.66 -4.54
N PRO A 91 -0.09 -13.72 -3.83
CA PRO A 91 1.09 -14.49 -4.23
C PRO A 91 1.08 -15.00 -5.68
N HIS A 92 -0.07 -15.45 -6.19
CA HIS A 92 -0.17 -15.95 -7.55
C HIS A 92 -0.03 -14.85 -8.62
N HIS A 93 -0.47 -13.60 -8.32
CA HIS A 93 -0.23 -12.45 -9.20
C HIS A 93 1.26 -12.07 -9.24
N LEU A 94 1.91 -12.03 -8.06
CA LEU A 94 3.34 -11.73 -7.95
C LEU A 94 4.23 -12.74 -8.69
N LYS A 95 3.86 -14.03 -8.65
CA LYS A 95 4.56 -15.09 -9.38
C LYS A 95 4.59 -14.83 -10.88
N VAL A 96 3.52 -14.27 -11.47
CA VAL A 96 3.50 -13.93 -12.90
C VAL A 96 4.63 -12.95 -13.24
N ILE A 97 4.84 -11.91 -12.43
CA ILE A 97 5.94 -10.96 -12.62
C ILE A 97 7.29 -11.66 -12.43
N PHE A 98 7.44 -12.50 -11.41
CA PHE A 98 8.70 -13.19 -11.12
C PHE A 98 9.16 -14.15 -12.24
N GLU A 99 8.19 -14.77 -12.92
CA GLU A 99 8.46 -15.76 -13.97
C GLU A 99 8.71 -15.12 -15.35
N ASN A 100 8.23 -13.88 -15.57
CA ASN A 100 8.18 -13.28 -16.90
C ASN A 100 8.88 -11.92 -17.02
N CYS A 101 9.37 -11.34 -15.93
CA CYS A 101 9.96 -10.00 -15.91
C CYS A 101 11.33 -10.00 -15.23
N ASN A 102 12.13 -8.93 -15.43
CA ASN A 102 13.52 -8.88 -14.97
C ASN A 102 13.68 -8.30 -13.57
N ILE A 103 12.81 -7.35 -13.19
CA ILE A 103 12.88 -6.65 -11.90
C ILE A 103 11.68 -7.08 -11.06
N LYS A 104 11.94 -7.52 -9.83
CA LYS A 104 10.86 -7.83 -8.88
C LYS A 104 10.24 -6.55 -8.32
N PRO A 105 8.93 -6.56 -7.98
CA PRO A 105 8.32 -5.47 -7.25
C PRO A 105 9.05 -5.18 -5.95
N MET A 106 9.28 -3.90 -5.66
CA MET A 106 9.91 -3.45 -4.41
C MET A 106 8.87 -3.27 -3.31
N VAL A 107 7.63 -2.99 -3.69
CA VAL A 107 6.51 -2.69 -2.78
C VAL A 107 5.27 -3.45 -3.23
N ASN A 108 4.50 -3.97 -2.27
CA ASN A 108 3.10 -4.40 -2.47
C ASN A 108 2.21 -3.68 -1.46
N GLN A 109 1.36 -2.77 -1.94
CA GLN A 109 0.44 -2.00 -1.11
C GLN A 109 -0.92 -2.71 -1.06
N ILE A 110 -1.30 -3.27 0.08
CA ILE A 110 -2.51 -4.10 0.25
C ILE A 110 -3.44 -3.53 1.33
N GLU A 111 -4.73 -3.90 1.29
CA GLU A 111 -5.60 -3.67 2.43
C GLU A 111 -5.09 -4.49 3.61
N LEU A 112 -4.70 -3.82 4.68
CA LEU A 112 -4.21 -4.52 5.86
C LEU A 112 -4.52 -3.72 7.13
N HIS A 113 -5.15 -4.40 8.08
CA HIS A 113 -5.49 -3.87 9.40
C HIS A 113 -5.82 -5.04 10.34
N PRO A 114 -5.92 -4.82 11.66
CA PRO A 114 -6.41 -5.84 12.57
C PRO A 114 -7.74 -6.43 12.08
N SER A 115 -7.92 -7.74 12.14
CA SER A 115 -9.00 -8.56 11.56
C SER A 115 -8.89 -8.80 10.03
N HIS A 116 -7.94 -8.20 9.34
CA HIS A 116 -7.66 -8.43 7.92
C HIS A 116 -6.17 -8.45 7.65
N ASN A 117 -5.49 -9.45 8.19
CA ASN A 117 -4.02 -9.52 8.28
C ASN A 117 -3.33 -9.95 6.99
N GLN A 118 -4.03 -10.63 6.08
CA GLN A 118 -3.50 -11.17 4.82
C GLN A 118 -2.18 -11.95 4.98
N ASP A 119 -2.09 -12.81 6.01
CA ASP A 119 -0.85 -13.47 6.45
C ASP A 119 -0.09 -14.18 5.33
N GLU A 120 -0.80 -14.85 4.41
CA GLU A 120 -0.17 -15.52 3.25
C GLU A 120 0.56 -14.51 2.34
N THR A 121 -0.10 -13.40 2.01
CA THR A 121 0.46 -12.35 1.14
C THR A 121 1.64 -11.67 1.83
N VAL A 122 1.50 -11.31 3.11
CA VAL A 122 2.57 -10.68 3.90
C VAL A 122 3.78 -11.59 3.99
N LYS A 123 3.58 -12.88 4.32
CA LYS A 123 4.66 -13.87 4.39
C LYS A 123 5.35 -14.05 3.04
N PHE A 124 4.58 -14.10 1.96
CA PHE A 124 5.15 -14.19 0.60
C PHE A 124 6.01 -12.97 0.27
N CYS A 125 5.52 -11.76 0.55
CA CYS A 125 6.24 -10.52 0.33
C CYS A 125 7.56 -10.49 1.12
N ARG A 126 7.52 -10.79 2.42
CA ARG A 126 8.74 -10.85 3.27
C ARG A 126 9.78 -11.82 2.74
N ASN A 127 9.38 -13.03 2.37
CA ASN A 127 10.28 -14.05 1.84
C ASN A 127 10.94 -13.65 0.50
N ASN A 128 10.41 -12.63 -0.16
CA ASN A 128 10.91 -12.13 -1.45
C ASN A 128 11.48 -10.72 -1.37
N ASN A 129 11.68 -10.16 -0.16
CA ASN A 129 12.18 -8.80 0.07
C ASN A 129 11.29 -7.71 -0.55
N ILE A 130 9.97 -7.90 -0.54
CA ILE A 130 8.98 -6.91 -0.97
C ILE A 130 8.44 -6.22 0.28
N LEU A 131 8.59 -4.88 0.33
CA LEU A 131 7.99 -4.08 1.40
C LEU A 131 6.47 -4.13 1.30
N VAL A 132 5.80 -4.35 2.43
CA VAL A 132 4.35 -4.29 2.52
C VAL A 132 3.92 -2.91 3.01
N GLU A 133 3.08 -2.24 2.23
CA GLU A 133 2.36 -1.05 2.66
C GLU A 133 0.89 -1.41 2.95
N ALA A 134 0.34 -0.83 4.01
CA ALA A 134 -1.05 -1.03 4.40
C ALA A 134 -1.92 0.16 3.98
N TRP A 135 -2.81 -0.02 3.00
CA TRP A 135 -3.89 0.93 2.82
C TRP A 135 -5.07 0.56 3.72
N GLY A 136 -5.87 1.56 4.11
CA GLY A 136 -6.98 1.37 5.06
C GLY A 136 -6.55 0.89 6.45
N PRO A 137 -5.39 1.31 7.01
CA PRO A 137 -4.83 0.73 8.24
C PRO A 137 -5.75 0.88 9.46
N LEU A 138 -6.67 1.83 9.43
CA LEU A 138 -7.67 2.06 10.48
C LEU A 138 -9.05 1.45 10.13
N SER A 139 -9.11 0.50 9.20
CA SER A 139 -10.34 -0.21 8.78
C SER A 139 -11.50 0.73 8.46
N THR A 140 -11.23 1.85 7.75
CA THR A 140 -12.20 2.93 7.46
C THR A 140 -13.00 3.42 8.69
N GLY A 141 -12.37 3.34 9.87
CA GLY A 141 -12.94 3.79 11.14
C GLY A 141 -13.66 2.71 11.94
N ARG A 142 -13.82 1.49 11.44
CA ARG A 142 -14.46 0.38 12.18
C ARG A 142 -13.67 -0.02 13.41
N ILE A 143 -12.34 0.07 13.37
CA ILE A 143 -11.43 -0.25 14.48
C ILE A 143 -11.76 0.53 15.76
N PHE A 144 -12.29 1.75 15.66
CA PHE A 144 -12.65 2.59 16.81
C PHE A 144 -13.85 2.09 17.61
N LYS A 145 -14.57 1.08 17.10
CA LYS A 145 -15.74 0.47 17.78
C LYS A 145 -15.36 -0.83 18.50
N VAL A 146 -14.13 -1.30 18.37
CA VAL A 146 -13.66 -2.55 18.96
C VAL A 146 -13.26 -2.27 20.40
N LYS A 147 -13.93 -2.95 21.36
CA LYS A 147 -13.74 -2.72 22.79
C LYS A 147 -12.31 -3.07 23.23
N GLU A 148 -11.78 -4.17 22.77
CA GLU A 148 -10.43 -4.64 23.09
C GLU A 148 -9.37 -3.59 22.68
N MET A 149 -9.58 -2.88 21.57
CA MET A 149 -8.70 -1.79 21.14
C MET A 149 -8.78 -0.59 22.09
N GLN A 150 -9.96 -0.29 22.66
CA GLN A 150 -10.09 0.76 23.65
C GLN A 150 -9.36 0.39 24.94
N ASP A 151 -9.44 -0.87 25.36
CA ASP A 151 -8.77 -1.34 26.59
C ASP A 151 -7.23 -1.26 26.43
N ILE A 152 -6.69 -1.67 25.28
CA ILE A 152 -5.27 -1.53 24.97
C ILE A 152 -4.88 -0.05 24.89
N ALA A 153 -5.66 0.81 24.24
CA ALA A 153 -5.40 2.24 24.13
C ALA A 153 -5.29 2.91 25.52
N ASN A 154 -6.17 2.55 26.45
CA ASN A 154 -6.14 3.02 27.83
C ASN A 154 -4.86 2.54 28.55
N LYS A 155 -4.44 1.27 28.37
CA LYS A 155 -3.22 0.69 28.98
C LYS A 155 -1.97 1.49 28.62
N TYR A 156 -1.87 1.97 27.38
CA TYR A 156 -0.70 2.74 26.91
C TYR A 156 -0.89 4.26 26.98
N ASN A 157 -2.04 4.76 27.43
CA ASN A 157 -2.40 6.17 27.37
C ASN A 157 -2.20 6.78 25.97
N LYS A 158 -2.65 6.02 24.96
CA LYS A 158 -2.59 6.37 23.53
C LYS A 158 -3.97 6.26 22.89
N SER A 159 -4.15 6.84 21.71
CA SER A 159 -5.39 6.64 20.96
C SER A 159 -5.40 5.28 20.24
N ILE A 160 -6.60 4.78 19.92
CA ILE A 160 -6.76 3.55 19.13
C ILE A 160 -6.00 3.68 17.79
N ALA A 161 -6.00 4.87 17.17
CA ALA A 161 -5.24 5.12 15.95
C ALA A 161 -3.74 4.88 16.16
N GLN A 162 -3.16 5.45 17.21
CA GLN A 162 -1.74 5.27 17.55
C GLN A 162 -1.41 3.80 17.82
N ILE A 163 -2.22 3.09 18.61
CA ILE A 163 -2.05 1.65 18.87
C ILE A 163 -2.05 0.86 17.55
N THR A 164 -3.05 1.10 16.71
CA THR A 164 -3.18 0.38 15.44
C THR A 164 -2.00 0.66 14.51
N LEU A 165 -1.58 1.91 14.38
CA LEU A 165 -0.44 2.28 13.53
C LEU A 165 0.88 1.73 14.09
N ARG A 166 1.07 1.72 15.41
CA ARG A 166 2.23 1.13 16.06
C ARG A 166 2.30 -0.38 15.83
N TRP A 167 1.16 -1.07 15.91
CA TRP A 167 1.05 -2.50 15.59
C TRP A 167 1.53 -2.81 14.17
N HIS A 168 1.18 -1.97 13.17
CA HIS A 168 1.70 -2.14 11.81
C HIS A 168 3.23 -2.02 11.78
N ILE A 169 3.77 -0.96 12.36
CA ILE A 169 5.23 -0.70 12.39
C ILE A 169 5.98 -1.86 13.06
N GLN A 170 5.48 -2.37 14.19
CA GLN A 170 6.10 -3.50 14.87
C GLN A 170 5.98 -4.84 14.11
N ASN A 171 5.05 -4.92 13.16
CA ASN A 171 4.96 -5.99 12.17
C ASN A 171 5.72 -5.68 10.87
N GLU A 172 6.62 -4.70 10.85
CA GLU A 172 7.39 -4.31 9.65
C GLU A 172 6.51 -3.97 8.43
N ILE A 173 5.33 -3.43 8.68
CA ILE A 173 4.37 -2.98 7.67
C ILE A 173 4.28 -1.47 7.73
N LEU A 174 4.38 -0.79 6.59
CA LEU A 174 4.24 0.66 6.50
C LEU A 174 2.76 1.08 6.39
N PRO A 175 2.14 1.65 7.44
CA PRO A 175 0.76 2.07 7.37
C PRO A 175 0.60 3.42 6.65
N LEU A 176 -0.46 3.55 5.85
CA LEU A 176 -0.80 4.78 5.12
C LEU A 176 -2.13 5.37 5.64
N PRO A 177 -2.15 5.99 6.83
CA PRO A 177 -3.35 6.58 7.39
C PRO A 177 -3.72 7.88 6.66
N LYS A 178 -4.91 7.93 6.05
CA LYS A 178 -5.43 9.15 5.42
C LYS A 178 -6.07 10.07 6.47
N SER A 179 -5.67 11.32 6.51
CA SER A 179 -6.38 12.36 7.26
C SER A 179 -6.26 13.72 6.55
N VAL A 180 -7.28 14.57 6.74
CA VAL A 180 -7.28 15.99 6.35
C VAL A 180 -7.31 16.92 7.56
N THR A 181 -7.39 16.36 8.79
CA THR A 181 -7.44 17.09 10.04
C THR A 181 -6.03 17.24 10.59
N PRO A 182 -5.47 18.47 10.72
CA PRO A 182 -4.08 18.67 11.14
C PRO A 182 -3.72 18.01 12.47
N SER A 183 -4.62 18.05 13.46
CA SER A 183 -4.39 17.39 14.76
C SER A 183 -4.26 15.88 14.64
N ARG A 184 -5.09 15.23 13.80
CA ARG A 184 -5.00 13.79 13.56
C ARG A 184 -3.76 13.41 12.76
N ILE A 185 -3.32 14.24 11.81
CA ILE A 185 -2.07 14.01 11.07
C ILE A 185 -0.90 14.00 12.05
N LYS A 186 -0.84 14.99 12.96
CA LYS A 186 0.17 15.05 14.01
C LYS A 186 0.09 13.83 14.94
N GLU A 187 -1.09 13.50 15.43
CA GLU A 187 -1.33 12.37 16.33
C GLU A 187 -0.88 11.04 15.69
N ASN A 188 -1.24 10.79 14.42
CA ASN A 188 -0.87 9.59 13.68
C ASN A 188 0.66 9.44 13.50
N SER A 189 1.44 10.51 13.59
CA SER A 189 2.91 10.45 13.52
C SER A 189 3.57 10.18 14.89
N MET A 190 2.84 10.33 16.00
CA MET A 190 3.35 10.17 17.37
C MET A 190 3.22 8.72 17.83
N ILE A 191 3.92 7.80 17.16
CA ILE A 191 3.83 6.35 17.36
C ILE A 191 5.19 5.69 17.63
N PHE A 192 6.25 6.49 17.79
CA PHE A 192 7.62 5.99 17.98
C PHE A 192 8.13 6.11 19.40
N ASP A 193 7.35 6.68 20.31
CA ASP A 193 7.68 6.92 21.73
C ASP A 193 7.20 5.82 22.67
N PHE A 194 6.66 4.72 22.15
CA PHE A 194 6.20 3.55 22.89
C PHE A 194 6.30 2.27 22.07
N GLU A 195 6.23 1.12 22.75
CA GLU A 195 6.17 -0.21 22.13
C GLU A 195 5.03 -1.01 22.74
N LEU A 196 4.34 -1.77 21.90
CA LEU A 196 3.34 -2.74 22.31
C LEU A 196 4.03 -3.99 22.82
N LEU A 197 3.58 -4.53 23.94
CA LEU A 197 4.02 -5.81 24.47
C LEU A 197 3.58 -6.95 23.53
N LYS A 198 4.32 -8.04 23.56
CA LYS A 198 4.06 -9.21 22.71
C LYS A 198 2.62 -9.74 22.87
N GLU A 199 2.12 -9.78 24.08
CA GLU A 199 0.75 -10.20 24.39
C GLU A 199 -0.32 -9.32 23.74
N ASP A 200 -0.10 -7.98 23.72
CA ASP A 200 -1.01 -7.04 23.06
C ASP A 200 -0.90 -7.13 21.54
N MET A 201 0.29 -7.35 21.00
CA MET A 201 0.51 -7.62 19.58
C MET A 201 -0.26 -8.87 19.12
N GLU A 202 -0.19 -9.95 19.88
CA GLU A 202 -0.91 -11.20 19.61
C GLU A 202 -2.44 -11.01 19.73
N LEU A 203 -2.90 -10.24 20.72
CA LEU A 203 -4.31 -9.91 20.88
C LEU A 203 -4.83 -9.12 19.67
N ILE A 204 -4.11 -8.09 19.24
CA ILE A 204 -4.48 -7.28 18.07
C ILE A 204 -4.47 -8.13 16.78
N GLN A 205 -3.48 -9.02 16.62
CA GLN A 205 -3.37 -9.94 15.47
C GLN A 205 -4.61 -10.84 15.34
N ASN A 206 -5.20 -11.25 16.44
CA ASN A 206 -6.33 -12.16 16.48
C ASN A 206 -7.70 -11.49 16.63
N LEU A 207 -7.76 -10.15 16.56
CA LEU A 207 -9.02 -9.40 16.63
C LEU A 207 -10.01 -9.84 15.55
N LYS A 208 -11.28 -9.65 15.85
CA LYS A 208 -12.41 -9.83 14.93
C LYS A 208 -13.27 -8.55 14.92
N GLY A 209 -14.18 -8.45 13.97
CA GLY A 209 -15.16 -7.36 13.93
C GLY A 209 -14.74 -6.15 13.11
N CYS A 210 -13.64 -6.24 12.38
CA CYS A 210 -13.17 -5.21 11.44
C CYS A 210 -12.84 -5.85 10.09
N GLU A 211 -13.74 -6.61 9.50
CA GLU A 211 -13.52 -7.33 8.24
C GLU A 211 -13.03 -6.36 7.14
N GLY A 212 -12.35 -6.90 6.14
CA GLY A 212 -11.87 -6.14 4.99
C GLY A 212 -13.00 -5.53 4.15
N SER A 213 -12.64 -4.76 3.15
CA SER A 213 -13.60 -4.11 2.21
C SER A 213 -14.46 -5.11 1.43
N GLY A 214 -14.05 -6.38 1.37
CA GLY A 214 -14.69 -7.42 0.58
C GLY A 214 -14.32 -7.38 -0.91
N VAL A 215 -13.47 -6.45 -1.33
CA VAL A 215 -13.00 -6.39 -2.72
C VAL A 215 -12.05 -7.55 -2.98
N ASN A 216 -12.35 -8.34 -4.01
CA ASN A 216 -11.50 -9.45 -4.41
C ASN A 216 -10.55 -9.03 -5.54
N PRO A 217 -9.23 -9.06 -5.34
CA PRO A 217 -8.25 -8.72 -6.37
C PRO A 217 -8.30 -9.56 -7.64
N ASP A 218 -8.89 -10.76 -7.58
CA ASP A 218 -9.05 -11.64 -8.74
C ASP A 218 -10.26 -11.28 -9.61
N ASN A 219 -11.09 -10.35 -9.18
CA ASN A 219 -12.34 -10.01 -9.89
C ASN A 219 -12.88 -8.65 -9.46
N ILE A 220 -12.20 -7.58 -9.87
CA ILE A 220 -12.73 -6.23 -9.67
C ILE A 220 -13.61 -5.82 -10.84
N ASN A 221 -14.61 -4.97 -10.57
CA ASN A 221 -15.62 -4.54 -11.55
C ASN A 221 -15.70 -3.02 -11.71
N PHE A 222 -14.64 -2.29 -11.36
CA PHE A 222 -14.55 -0.84 -11.47
C PHE A 222 -13.23 -0.40 -12.09
#